data_47e485f713864f2a565040d46b0f7184
#
_entry.id   47e485f713864f2a565040d46b0f7184
#
_cell.length_a   1.000
_cell.length_b   1.000
_cell.length_c   1.000
_cell.angle_alpha   90.00
_cell.angle_beta   90.00
_cell.angle_gamma   90.00
#
_symmetry.space_group_name_H-M   'P 1'
#
loop_
_entity.id
_entity.type
_entity.pdbx_description
1 polymer ?
#
loop_
_entity_poly.entity_id
_entity_poly.type
_entity_poly.pdbx_seq_one_letter_code
_entity_poly.pdbx_strand_id
1 'polypeptide(L)'
;MARWAIAVMLLLPSLSYAWGRQGHMTVALVAEGLLTPAARQMIDELRRAPGWEQLKPGKSRYFKKADKDLVLFCQGPEGDLSLVSDWADAWRERHPETGMYHYVDTPLSSNGSPADVEKACDGQTYRKNGYHLDGLCVVSQLGRFDPWLGDADKDKLKRLEYLLWVVHLVGDVHQPLHCADNGDKGGNGVPIVLLAKHGNLHWAWDTGFFNVVHARPAELATDLLAHECKDVPATVDGNAPQAWAQESFGVAKDFVYPQVQRNGGQCTREEVDIAWPVVRKQLARAGMRLAAVLNAAAK
;
A
#
# COMPACT_ATOMS: atom_id res chain seq x y z
N MET A 1 20.15 -24.42 43.62
CA MET A 1 19.11 -24.66 42.56
C MET A 1 18.72 -23.30 41.97
N ALA A 2 19.31 -22.95 40.81
CA ALA A 2 19.04 -21.69 40.13
C ALA A 2 17.83 -21.88 39.23
N ARG A 3 16.72 -21.18 39.51
CA ARG A 3 15.53 -21.12 38.64
C ARG A 3 15.79 -20.15 37.49
N TRP A 4 16.00 -20.66 36.30
CA TRP A 4 16.00 -19.88 35.06
C TRP A 4 14.55 -19.48 34.73
N ALA A 5 14.22 -18.22 34.87
CA ALA A 5 12.98 -17.68 34.36
C ALA A 5 13.12 -17.47 32.85
N ILE A 6 12.45 -18.32 32.06
CA ILE A 6 12.30 -18.12 30.63
C ILE A 6 11.31 -16.96 30.46
N ALA A 7 11.80 -15.78 30.12
CA ALA A 7 10.94 -14.68 29.67
C ALA A 7 10.37 -15.05 28.30
N VAL A 8 9.13 -15.52 28.28
CA VAL A 8 8.34 -15.64 27.05
C VAL A 8 8.03 -14.20 26.60
N MET A 9 8.82 -13.71 25.66
CA MET A 9 8.55 -12.46 24.98
C MET A 9 7.32 -12.71 24.10
N LEU A 10 6.13 -12.30 24.57
CA LEU A 10 4.92 -12.28 23.78
C LEU A 10 5.18 -11.30 22.62
N LEU A 11 5.56 -11.83 21.46
CA LEU A 11 5.52 -11.12 20.20
C LEU A 11 4.06 -10.77 19.92
N LEU A 12 3.66 -9.56 20.30
CA LEU A 12 2.40 -9.00 19.83
C LEU A 12 2.47 -9.02 18.29
N PRO A 13 1.44 -9.52 17.60
CA PRO A 13 1.42 -9.46 16.15
C PRO A 13 1.57 -8.00 15.74
N SER A 14 2.70 -7.66 15.15
CA SER A 14 2.86 -6.40 14.44
C SER A 14 1.86 -6.46 13.29
N LEU A 15 0.80 -5.66 13.37
CA LEU A 15 -0.07 -5.45 12.22
C LEU A 15 0.82 -4.87 11.14
N SER A 16 1.03 -5.62 10.08
CA SER A 16 1.68 -5.10 8.88
C SER A 16 0.78 -4.05 8.28
N TYR A 17 1.33 -2.88 8.17
CA TYR A 17 0.77 -1.81 7.35
C TYR A 17 1.60 -1.83 6.07
N ALA A 18 0.97 -1.68 4.92
CA ALA A 18 1.58 -1.40 3.63
C ALA A 18 2.65 -0.31 3.73
N TRP A 19 3.17 0.24 2.65
CA TRP A 19 4.00 1.42 2.79
C TRP A 19 3.48 2.25 3.95
N GLY A 20 4.25 2.44 5.02
CA GLY A 20 3.79 3.26 6.14
C GLY A 20 3.29 4.63 5.66
N ARG A 21 2.65 5.41 6.52
CA ARG A 21 2.06 6.71 6.16
C ARG A 21 2.93 7.56 5.20
N GLN A 22 4.26 7.58 5.41
CA GLN A 22 5.17 8.37 4.57
C GLN A 22 5.19 7.88 3.11
N GLY A 23 5.19 6.58 2.89
CA GLY A 23 5.19 6.00 1.54
C GLY A 23 3.86 6.25 0.81
N HIS A 24 2.71 5.98 1.45
CA HIS A 24 1.40 6.26 0.86
C HIS A 24 1.20 7.74 0.56
N MET A 25 1.60 8.64 1.47
CA MET A 25 1.58 10.09 1.20
C MET A 25 2.44 10.45 0.00
N THR A 26 3.63 9.86 -0.13
CA THR A 26 4.52 10.12 -1.28
C THR A 26 3.87 9.66 -2.59
N VAL A 27 3.29 8.46 -2.62
CA VAL A 27 2.57 7.92 -3.81
C VAL A 27 1.43 8.85 -4.22
N ALA A 28 0.62 9.29 -3.26
CA ALA A 28 -0.50 10.19 -3.51
C ALA A 28 -0.04 11.54 -4.06
N LEU A 29 1.01 12.14 -3.49
CA LEU A 29 1.57 13.43 -3.94
C LEU A 29 2.22 13.34 -5.32
N VAL A 30 2.90 12.23 -5.63
CA VAL A 30 3.39 11.98 -7.00
C VAL A 30 2.23 11.92 -7.97
N ALA A 31 1.16 11.17 -7.63
CA ALA A 31 -0.03 11.07 -8.47
C ALA A 31 -0.66 12.45 -8.70
N GLU A 32 -0.82 13.25 -7.65
CA GLU A 32 -1.37 14.62 -7.77
C GLU A 32 -0.59 15.52 -8.72
N GLY A 33 0.74 15.40 -8.73
CA GLY A 33 1.60 16.12 -9.68
C GLY A 33 1.30 15.80 -11.15
N LEU A 34 0.66 14.64 -11.42
CA LEU A 34 0.41 14.09 -12.76
C LEU A 34 -1.07 14.05 -13.16
N LEU A 35 -1.98 14.52 -12.30
CA LEU A 35 -3.41 14.54 -12.59
C LEU A 35 -3.77 15.54 -13.70
N THR A 36 -4.64 15.11 -14.61
CA THR A 36 -5.29 15.98 -15.58
C THR A 36 -6.29 16.94 -14.89
N PRO A 37 -6.66 18.07 -15.52
CA PRO A 37 -7.72 18.93 -15.00
C PRO A 37 -9.04 18.19 -14.77
N ALA A 38 -9.41 17.24 -15.66
CA ALA A 38 -10.63 16.45 -15.52
C ALA A 38 -10.57 15.53 -14.28
N ALA A 39 -9.44 14.87 -14.03
CA ALA A 39 -9.28 14.04 -12.84
C ALA A 39 -9.33 14.87 -11.55
N ARG A 40 -8.73 16.05 -11.52
CA ARG A 40 -8.82 16.99 -10.37
C ARG A 40 -10.28 17.38 -10.13
N GLN A 41 -11.01 17.73 -11.18
CA GLN A 41 -12.44 18.06 -11.07
C GLN A 41 -13.25 16.88 -10.53
N MET A 42 -13.07 15.68 -11.08
CA MET A 42 -13.74 14.47 -10.59
C MET A 42 -13.47 14.25 -9.09
N ILE A 43 -12.22 14.32 -8.66
CA ILE A 43 -11.85 14.17 -7.23
C ILE A 43 -12.53 15.25 -6.39
N ASP A 44 -12.55 16.52 -6.86
CA ASP A 44 -13.18 17.62 -6.15
C ASP A 44 -14.69 17.46 -6.02
N GLU A 45 -15.34 16.88 -7.02
CA GLU A 45 -16.75 16.51 -6.96
C GLU A 45 -17.05 15.36 -6.03
N LEU A 46 -16.19 14.32 -6.04
CA LEU A 46 -16.38 13.12 -5.22
C LEU A 46 -16.15 13.40 -3.73
N ARG A 47 -15.12 14.16 -3.37
CA ARG A 47 -14.82 14.46 -1.96
C ARG A 47 -15.95 15.24 -1.27
N ARG A 48 -16.84 15.89 -2.03
CA ARG A 48 -18.04 16.58 -1.54
C ARG A 48 -19.30 15.72 -1.60
N ALA A 49 -19.18 14.39 -1.75
CA ALA A 49 -20.32 13.49 -1.82
C ALA A 49 -21.18 13.59 -0.54
N PRO A 50 -22.52 13.70 -0.66
CA PRO A 50 -23.39 13.67 0.51
C PRO A 50 -23.18 12.36 1.31
N GLY A 51 -23.11 12.46 2.62
CA GLY A 51 -22.95 11.29 3.49
C GLY A 51 -21.52 10.79 3.65
N TRP A 52 -20.50 11.50 3.16
CA TRP A 52 -19.09 11.13 3.29
C TRP A 52 -18.67 10.83 4.75
N GLU A 53 -19.38 11.37 5.75
CA GLU A 53 -19.14 11.11 7.17
C GLU A 53 -19.24 9.63 7.53
N GLN A 54 -19.99 8.84 6.74
CA GLN A 54 -20.13 7.39 6.91
C GLN A 54 -18.81 6.65 6.61
N LEU A 55 -17.88 7.29 5.89
CA LEU A 55 -16.56 6.76 5.57
C LEU A 55 -15.50 7.09 6.62
N LYS A 56 -15.88 7.68 7.76
CA LYS A 56 -14.95 7.90 8.88
C LYS A 56 -14.50 6.57 9.45
N PRO A 57 -13.17 6.27 9.45
CA PRO A 57 -12.65 5.04 10.07
C PRO A 57 -12.96 4.92 11.56
N GLY A 58 -13.20 6.06 12.24
CA GLY A 58 -13.42 6.13 13.67
C GLY A 58 -12.09 6.10 14.45
N LYS A 59 -12.18 5.76 15.74
CA LYS A 59 -10.98 5.71 16.59
C LYS A 59 -10.05 4.59 16.14
N SER A 60 -8.93 4.95 15.52
CA SER A 60 -7.83 4.07 15.16
C SER A 60 -6.75 4.14 16.25
N ARG A 61 -6.14 2.99 16.55
CA ARG A 61 -5.01 2.88 17.46
C ARG A 61 -3.75 3.51 16.87
N TYR A 62 -3.54 3.32 15.59
CA TYR A 62 -2.31 3.69 14.89
C TYR A 62 -2.50 4.96 14.04
N PHE A 63 -3.67 5.15 13.43
CA PHE A 63 -4.01 6.28 12.54
C PHE A 63 -4.91 7.29 13.25
N LYS A 64 -4.43 7.86 14.36
CA LYS A 64 -5.20 8.76 15.25
C LYS A 64 -5.79 9.99 14.56
N LYS A 65 -5.27 10.36 13.39
CA LYS A 65 -5.70 11.52 12.62
C LYS A 65 -6.64 11.17 11.47
N ALA A 66 -6.88 9.89 11.16
CA ALA A 66 -7.58 9.46 9.95
C ALA A 66 -8.96 10.13 9.79
N ASP A 67 -9.77 10.21 10.85
CA ASP A 67 -11.05 10.93 10.81
C ASP A 67 -10.88 12.42 10.51
N LYS A 68 -9.87 13.07 11.12
CA LYS A 68 -9.58 14.50 10.90
C LYS A 68 -9.07 14.73 9.49
N ASP A 69 -8.20 13.87 9.00
CA ASP A 69 -7.62 13.96 7.68
C ASP A 69 -8.70 13.75 6.59
N LEU A 70 -9.65 12.82 6.80
CA LEU A 70 -10.83 12.68 5.94
C LEU A 70 -11.72 13.93 5.96
N VAL A 71 -11.94 14.56 7.13
CA VAL A 71 -12.67 15.83 7.22
C VAL A 71 -11.97 16.93 6.43
N LEU A 72 -10.65 17.06 6.57
CA LEU A 72 -9.86 18.04 5.82
C LEU A 72 -9.92 17.77 4.32
N PHE A 73 -9.86 16.51 3.90
CA PHE A 73 -10.02 16.15 2.50
C PHE A 73 -11.40 16.52 1.95
N CYS A 74 -12.47 16.16 2.66
CA CYS A 74 -13.85 16.36 2.17
C CYS A 74 -14.32 17.82 2.26
N GLN A 75 -13.92 18.56 3.27
CA GLN A 75 -14.41 19.93 3.55
C GLN A 75 -13.36 21.04 3.38
N GLY A 76 -12.08 20.69 3.27
CA GLY A 76 -11.01 21.66 3.10
C GLY A 76 -11.07 22.38 1.74
N PRO A 77 -10.38 23.53 1.61
CA PRO A 77 -10.29 24.25 0.34
C PRO A 77 -9.57 23.44 -0.74
N GLU A 78 -8.63 22.60 -0.36
CA GLU A 78 -7.84 21.74 -1.24
C GLU A 78 -8.03 20.27 -0.82
N GLY A 79 -8.40 19.43 -1.77
CA GLY A 79 -8.60 18.00 -1.57
C GLY A 79 -7.31 17.22 -1.86
N ASP A 80 -6.28 17.38 -1.04
CA ASP A 80 -5.01 16.66 -1.16
C ASP A 80 -5.20 15.17 -0.86
N LEU A 81 -4.92 14.31 -1.85
CA LEU A 81 -5.04 12.85 -1.73
C LEU A 81 -4.11 12.27 -0.64
N SER A 82 -3.02 12.95 -0.30
CA SER A 82 -2.11 12.49 0.75
C SER A 82 -2.78 12.45 2.13
N LEU A 83 -3.82 13.25 2.37
CA LEU A 83 -4.60 13.25 3.60
C LEU A 83 -5.32 11.91 3.82
N VAL A 84 -5.74 11.27 2.73
CA VAL A 84 -6.54 10.04 2.77
C VAL A 84 -5.78 8.80 2.31
N SER A 85 -4.50 8.94 2.04
CA SER A 85 -3.67 7.86 1.50
C SER A 85 -3.51 6.65 2.43
N ASP A 86 -3.69 6.82 3.75
CA ASP A 86 -3.68 5.75 4.76
C ASP A 86 -5.08 5.44 5.33
N TRP A 87 -6.14 5.93 4.67
CA TRP A 87 -7.52 5.72 5.10
C TRP A 87 -7.88 4.22 5.22
N ALA A 88 -7.49 3.41 4.23
CA ALA A 88 -7.82 1.99 4.20
C ALA A 88 -7.20 1.21 5.36
N ASP A 89 -6.00 1.57 5.77
CA ASP A 89 -5.35 1.02 6.96
C ASP A 89 -6.09 1.35 8.25
N ALA A 90 -6.57 2.59 8.38
CA ALA A 90 -7.39 2.97 9.52
C ALA A 90 -8.75 2.26 9.50
N TRP A 91 -9.32 2.08 8.31
CA TRP A 91 -10.62 1.42 8.09
C TRP A 91 -10.60 -0.05 8.54
N ARG A 92 -9.55 -0.81 8.16
CA ARG A 92 -9.43 -2.24 8.49
C ARG A 92 -9.35 -2.54 10.00
N GLU A 93 -8.99 -1.56 10.84
CA GLU A 93 -9.01 -1.78 12.29
C GLU A 93 -10.42 -2.07 12.83
N ARG A 94 -11.45 -1.54 12.17
CA ARG A 94 -12.86 -1.79 12.50
C ARG A 94 -13.54 -2.75 11.53
N HIS A 95 -12.94 -2.95 10.37
CA HIS A 95 -13.39 -3.83 9.29
C HIS A 95 -12.30 -4.86 8.97
N PRO A 96 -11.98 -5.77 9.92
CA PRO A 96 -10.84 -6.69 9.80
C PRO A 96 -10.96 -7.65 8.60
N GLU A 97 -12.16 -7.83 8.06
CA GLU A 97 -12.42 -8.57 6.82
C GLU A 97 -11.75 -7.91 5.61
N THR A 98 -11.50 -6.61 5.65
CA THR A 98 -10.81 -5.88 4.56
C THR A 98 -9.29 -5.97 4.65
N GLY A 99 -8.75 -6.57 5.69
CA GLY A 99 -7.31 -6.71 5.86
C GLY A 99 -6.63 -7.45 4.72
N MET A 100 -7.32 -8.43 4.10
CA MET A 100 -6.82 -9.19 2.96
C MET A 100 -6.80 -8.42 1.63
N TYR A 101 -7.47 -7.25 1.56
CA TYR A 101 -7.46 -6.40 0.37
C TYR A 101 -6.08 -5.79 0.09
N HIS A 102 -5.20 -5.74 1.09
CA HIS A 102 -3.93 -5.01 1.06
C HIS A 102 -2.77 -5.79 0.43
N TYR A 103 -2.92 -7.10 0.15
CA TYR A 103 -1.80 -7.93 -0.31
C TYR A 103 -2.28 -9.10 -1.17
N VAL A 104 -1.33 -9.78 -1.79
CA VAL A 104 -1.48 -11.10 -2.42
C VAL A 104 -0.27 -11.96 -2.07
N ASP A 105 -0.49 -13.05 -1.34
CA ASP A 105 0.57 -13.93 -0.82
C ASP A 105 1.07 -14.91 -1.91
N THR A 106 1.64 -14.39 -3.00
CA THR A 106 2.23 -15.22 -4.05
C THR A 106 3.43 -15.97 -3.49
N PRO A 107 3.44 -17.31 -3.52
CA PRO A 107 4.53 -18.08 -2.93
C PRO A 107 5.88 -17.77 -3.59
N LEU A 108 6.89 -17.41 -2.79
CA LEU A 108 8.23 -17.07 -3.28
C LEU A 108 8.90 -18.24 -4.04
N SER A 109 8.48 -19.49 -3.74
CA SER A 109 8.90 -20.69 -4.45
C SER A 109 8.33 -20.84 -5.86
N SER A 110 7.30 -20.03 -6.22
CA SER A 110 6.71 -20.03 -7.56
C SER A 110 7.51 -19.17 -8.53
N ASN A 111 7.07 -19.12 -9.79
CA ASN A 111 7.67 -18.25 -10.81
C ASN A 111 7.05 -16.84 -10.84
N GLY A 112 5.98 -16.58 -10.06
CA GLY A 112 5.25 -15.32 -10.07
C GLY A 112 4.50 -15.10 -11.39
N SER A 113 4.08 -16.18 -12.07
CA SER A 113 3.27 -16.09 -13.28
C SER A 113 1.88 -15.52 -12.97
N PRO A 114 1.13 -15.05 -13.99
CA PRO A 114 -0.27 -14.64 -13.79
C PRO A 114 -1.10 -15.70 -13.05
N ALA A 115 -0.92 -16.98 -13.39
CA ALA A 115 -1.63 -18.07 -12.73
C ALA A 115 -1.21 -18.27 -11.26
N ASP A 116 0.06 -18.00 -10.90
CA ASP A 116 0.52 -18.07 -9.52
C ASP A 116 -0.12 -16.95 -8.67
N VAL A 117 -0.21 -15.73 -9.22
CA VAL A 117 -0.85 -14.58 -8.57
C VAL A 117 -2.36 -14.84 -8.39
N GLU A 118 -3.05 -15.32 -9.43
CA GLU A 118 -4.47 -15.68 -9.39
C GLU A 118 -4.73 -16.75 -8.33
N LYS A 119 -3.97 -17.84 -8.36
CA LYS A 119 -4.09 -18.91 -7.37
C LYS A 119 -3.83 -18.43 -5.94
N ALA A 120 -2.87 -17.55 -5.73
CA ALA A 120 -2.60 -16.94 -4.43
C ALA A 120 -3.78 -16.11 -3.96
N CYS A 121 -4.35 -15.29 -4.85
CA CYS A 121 -5.52 -14.47 -4.56
C CYS A 121 -6.73 -15.33 -4.19
N ASP A 122 -7.05 -16.35 -4.98
CA ASP A 122 -8.17 -17.27 -4.73
C ASP A 122 -8.02 -18.06 -3.42
N GLY A 123 -6.77 -18.34 -3.02
CA GLY A 123 -6.43 -19.00 -1.77
C GLY A 123 -6.57 -18.12 -0.52
N GLN A 124 -6.66 -16.78 -0.69
CA GLN A 124 -6.85 -15.88 0.45
C GLN A 124 -8.27 -15.96 0.99
N THR A 125 -8.40 -16.34 2.26
CA THR A 125 -9.69 -16.54 2.91
C THR A 125 -9.79 -15.79 4.22
N TYR A 126 -10.93 -15.12 4.44
CA TYR A 126 -11.30 -14.54 5.73
C TYR A 126 -12.45 -15.33 6.35
N ARG A 127 -12.24 -15.86 7.56
CA ARG A 127 -13.24 -16.65 8.30
C ARG A 127 -13.32 -16.13 9.73
N LYS A 128 -14.32 -15.35 10.04
CA LYS A 128 -14.57 -14.88 11.40
C LYS A 128 -16.05 -14.47 11.58
N ASN A 129 -16.61 -14.78 12.73
CA ASN A 129 -17.97 -14.35 13.11
C ASN A 129 -19.06 -14.73 12.08
N GLY A 130 -18.94 -15.90 11.44
CA GLY A 130 -19.89 -16.35 10.41
C GLY A 130 -19.64 -15.79 9.00
N TYR A 131 -18.69 -14.86 8.82
CA TYR A 131 -18.27 -14.41 7.51
C TYR A 131 -17.27 -15.40 6.90
N HIS A 132 -17.48 -15.72 5.64
CA HIS A 132 -16.58 -16.50 4.81
C HIS A 132 -16.41 -15.74 3.48
N LEU A 133 -15.25 -15.18 3.26
CA LEU A 133 -14.92 -14.39 2.07
C LEU A 133 -13.63 -14.97 1.47
N ASP A 134 -13.64 -15.28 0.18
CA ASP A 134 -12.52 -15.84 -0.56
C ASP A 134 -12.15 -14.93 -1.74
N GLY A 135 -10.91 -15.02 -2.19
CA GLY A 135 -10.44 -14.36 -3.39
C GLY A 135 -10.37 -12.83 -3.31
N LEU A 136 -10.31 -12.26 -2.10
CA LEU A 136 -10.31 -10.82 -1.89
C LEU A 136 -8.88 -10.31 -1.62
N CYS A 137 -8.05 -10.28 -2.63
CA CYS A 137 -6.68 -9.77 -2.58
C CYS A 137 -6.55 -8.37 -3.20
N VAL A 138 -5.38 -7.75 -3.10
CA VAL A 138 -5.10 -6.41 -3.67
C VAL A 138 -5.39 -6.35 -5.17
N VAL A 139 -5.07 -7.43 -5.91
CA VAL A 139 -5.30 -7.51 -7.37
C VAL A 139 -6.78 -7.53 -7.69
N SER A 140 -7.54 -8.41 -7.03
CA SER A 140 -8.99 -8.54 -7.26
C SER A 140 -9.75 -7.28 -6.85
N GLN A 141 -9.31 -6.60 -5.77
CA GLN A 141 -9.96 -5.37 -5.33
C GLN A 141 -9.65 -4.19 -6.27
N LEU A 142 -8.41 -4.03 -6.73
CA LEU A 142 -8.09 -3.03 -7.74
C LEU A 142 -8.86 -3.27 -9.03
N GLY A 143 -8.95 -4.52 -9.52
CA GLY A 143 -9.75 -4.86 -10.68
C GLY A 143 -11.24 -4.58 -10.52
N ARG A 144 -11.75 -4.55 -9.28
CA ARG A 144 -13.14 -4.23 -8.96
C ARG A 144 -13.40 -2.73 -8.80
N PHE A 145 -12.50 -1.99 -8.13
CA PHE A 145 -12.75 -0.60 -7.75
C PHE A 145 -12.45 0.37 -8.88
N ASP A 146 -11.45 0.10 -9.71
CA ASP A 146 -11.02 0.98 -10.79
C ASP A 146 -12.16 1.23 -11.81
N PRO A 147 -12.81 0.22 -12.42
CA PRO A 147 -13.91 0.45 -13.37
C PRO A 147 -15.09 1.21 -12.76
N TRP A 148 -15.36 1.00 -11.47
CA TRP A 148 -16.50 1.61 -10.80
C TRP A 148 -16.24 3.06 -10.39
N LEU A 149 -14.98 3.44 -10.21
CA LEU A 149 -14.62 4.82 -9.92
C LEU A 149 -15.00 5.76 -11.08
N GLY A 150 -14.81 5.33 -12.32
CA GLY A 150 -15.18 6.08 -13.54
C GLY A 150 -16.64 6.03 -13.91
N ASP A 151 -17.46 5.17 -13.31
CA ASP A 151 -18.86 4.98 -13.64
C ASP A 151 -19.72 6.10 -13.05
N ALA A 152 -20.11 7.07 -13.91
CA ALA A 152 -20.91 8.23 -13.51
C ALA A 152 -22.32 7.88 -13.02
N ASP A 153 -22.85 6.70 -13.39
CA ASP A 153 -24.17 6.21 -12.97
C ASP A 153 -24.16 5.68 -11.52
N LYS A 154 -22.98 5.48 -10.95
CA LYS A 154 -22.84 5.07 -9.55
C LYS A 154 -23.05 6.23 -8.58
N ASP A 155 -23.56 5.87 -7.40
CA ASP A 155 -23.70 6.80 -6.28
C ASP A 155 -22.38 7.47 -5.93
N LYS A 156 -22.39 8.80 -5.74
CA LYS A 156 -21.17 9.59 -5.47
C LYS A 156 -20.44 9.16 -4.19
N LEU A 157 -21.19 8.76 -3.15
CA LEU A 157 -20.58 8.28 -1.90
C LEU A 157 -19.83 6.96 -2.14
N LYS A 158 -20.40 6.07 -2.96
CA LYS A 158 -19.76 4.81 -3.31
C LYS A 158 -18.51 5.03 -4.16
N ARG A 159 -18.56 5.96 -5.11
CA ARG A 159 -17.39 6.36 -5.90
C ARG A 159 -16.30 7.00 -5.03
N LEU A 160 -16.68 7.80 -4.04
CA LEU A 160 -15.72 8.32 -3.05
C LEU A 160 -15.07 7.18 -2.26
N GLU A 161 -15.84 6.21 -1.78
CA GLU A 161 -15.28 5.03 -1.11
C GLU A 161 -14.26 4.30 -2.00
N TYR A 162 -14.59 4.12 -3.30
CA TYR A 162 -13.66 3.49 -4.24
C TYR A 162 -12.41 4.33 -4.51
N LEU A 163 -12.53 5.65 -4.55
CA LEU A 163 -11.38 6.55 -4.63
C LEU A 163 -10.42 6.33 -3.45
N LEU A 164 -10.97 6.27 -2.22
CA LEU A 164 -10.16 6.03 -1.01
C LEU A 164 -9.44 4.69 -1.05
N TRP A 165 -10.11 3.63 -1.52
CA TRP A 165 -9.49 2.32 -1.73
C TRP A 165 -8.41 2.36 -2.79
N VAL A 166 -8.67 2.90 -3.98
CA VAL A 166 -7.71 2.94 -5.09
C VAL A 166 -6.46 3.73 -4.73
N VAL A 167 -6.60 4.88 -4.07
CA VAL A 167 -5.46 5.70 -3.61
C VAL A 167 -4.51 4.90 -2.72
N HIS A 168 -5.03 4.03 -1.87
CA HIS A 168 -4.23 3.20 -0.98
C HIS A 168 -3.68 1.95 -1.68
N LEU A 169 -4.56 1.15 -2.29
CA LEU A 169 -4.21 -0.18 -2.81
C LEU A 169 -3.24 -0.13 -4.00
N VAL A 170 -3.23 0.97 -4.77
CA VAL A 170 -2.18 1.16 -5.79
C VAL A 170 -0.81 1.33 -5.13
N GLY A 171 -0.73 1.96 -3.97
CA GLY A 171 0.49 1.95 -3.16
C GLY A 171 0.88 0.54 -2.72
N ASP A 172 -0.07 -0.21 -2.17
CA ASP A 172 0.12 -1.56 -1.63
C ASP A 172 0.68 -2.54 -2.66
N VAL A 173 0.08 -2.60 -3.84
CA VAL A 173 0.50 -3.53 -4.90
C VAL A 173 1.93 -3.25 -5.40
N HIS A 174 2.49 -2.06 -5.12
CA HIS A 174 3.87 -1.72 -5.45
C HIS A 174 4.85 -1.91 -4.29
N GLN A 175 4.39 -2.31 -3.09
CA GLN A 175 5.27 -2.75 -2.02
C GLN A 175 5.63 -4.24 -2.25
N PRO A 176 6.92 -4.56 -2.45
CA PRO A 176 7.31 -5.91 -2.87
C PRO A 176 6.82 -7.02 -1.94
N LEU A 177 6.86 -6.81 -0.64
CA LEU A 177 6.45 -7.79 0.37
C LEU A 177 4.92 -7.91 0.53
N HIS A 178 4.14 -7.07 -0.15
CA HIS A 178 2.69 -7.23 -0.29
C HIS A 178 2.28 -8.15 -1.44
N CYS A 179 3.25 -8.55 -2.28
CA CYS A 179 2.98 -9.40 -3.43
C CYS A 179 3.72 -10.74 -3.39
N ALA A 180 4.43 -11.04 -2.28
CA ALA A 180 5.22 -12.25 -2.12
C ALA A 180 5.18 -12.76 -0.69
N ASP A 181 5.08 -14.08 -0.53
CA ASP A 181 5.19 -14.76 0.76
C ASP A 181 6.16 -15.95 0.70
N ASN A 182 7.08 -16.02 1.65
CA ASN A 182 8.01 -17.13 1.85
C ASN A 182 7.57 -18.04 3.03
N GLY A 183 6.28 -18.07 3.34
CA GLY A 183 5.75 -18.73 4.54
C GLY A 183 6.00 -17.90 5.81
N ASP A 184 6.33 -16.64 5.65
CA ASP A 184 6.73 -15.71 6.72
C ASP A 184 5.82 -14.47 6.80
N LYS A 185 4.67 -14.52 6.15
CA LYS A 185 3.67 -13.44 6.08
C LYS A 185 4.27 -12.17 5.45
N GLY A 186 4.83 -12.31 4.27
CA GLY A 186 5.44 -11.20 3.54
C GLY A 186 6.59 -10.55 4.32
N GLY A 187 7.47 -11.34 4.95
CA GLY A 187 8.61 -10.83 5.72
C GLY A 187 8.30 -10.40 7.16
N ASN A 188 7.05 -10.52 7.63
CA ASN A 188 6.72 -10.22 9.04
C ASN A 188 7.34 -11.19 10.03
N GLY A 189 7.55 -12.42 9.61
CA GLY A 189 8.25 -13.45 10.38
C GLY A 189 9.77 -13.39 10.28
N VAL A 190 10.35 -12.47 9.48
CA VAL A 190 11.80 -12.34 9.29
C VAL A 190 12.35 -11.24 10.22
N PRO A 191 13.01 -11.59 11.34
CA PRO A 191 13.59 -10.61 12.24
C PRO A 191 14.79 -9.91 11.59
N ILE A 192 14.89 -8.60 11.79
CA ILE A 192 16.03 -7.79 11.36
C ILE A 192 16.46 -6.81 12.44
N VAL A 193 17.69 -6.32 12.31
CA VAL A 193 18.21 -5.20 13.09
C VAL A 193 18.58 -4.08 12.13
N LEU A 194 17.78 -3.02 12.11
CA LEU A 194 18.01 -1.84 11.27
C LEU A 194 18.72 -0.75 12.10
N LEU A 195 20.00 -0.52 11.86
CA LEU A 195 20.84 0.39 12.65
C LEU A 195 20.75 0.04 14.13
N ALA A 196 20.71 -0.62 14.87
CA ALA A 196 20.46 -0.91 16.30
C ALA A 196 18.97 -0.99 16.70
N LYS A 197 18.03 -0.83 15.78
CA LYS A 197 16.60 -0.99 16.03
C LYS A 197 16.12 -2.36 15.60
N HIS A 198 15.57 -3.13 16.54
CA HIS A 198 14.96 -4.42 16.26
C HIS A 198 13.59 -4.24 15.60
N GLY A 199 13.33 -5.05 14.59
CA GLY A 199 12.06 -5.09 13.85
C GLY A 199 11.95 -6.34 13.00
N ASN A 200 11.12 -6.29 11.96
CA ASN A 200 11.04 -7.33 10.95
C ASN A 200 11.26 -6.75 9.55
N LEU A 201 11.46 -7.61 8.57
CA LEU A 201 11.75 -7.21 7.19
C LEU A 201 10.63 -6.37 6.60
N HIS A 202 9.37 -6.74 6.82
CA HIS A 202 8.22 -6.00 6.35
C HIS A 202 8.20 -4.56 6.88
N TRP A 203 8.33 -4.39 8.20
CA TRP A 203 8.42 -3.07 8.83
C TRP A 203 9.58 -2.22 8.28
N ALA A 204 10.73 -2.83 7.96
CA ALA A 204 11.85 -2.09 7.40
C ALA A 204 11.51 -1.43 6.07
N TRP A 205 10.82 -2.17 5.19
CA TRP A 205 10.36 -1.68 3.90
C TRP A 205 9.24 -0.65 4.05
N ASP A 206 8.27 -0.88 4.92
CA ASP A 206 7.13 0.03 5.09
C ASP A 206 7.52 1.37 5.71
N THR A 207 8.40 1.35 6.71
CA THR A 207 8.62 2.51 7.58
C THR A 207 10.09 2.72 7.95
N GLY A 208 10.81 1.63 8.14
CA GLY A 208 12.17 1.67 8.69
C GLY A 208 13.12 2.49 7.83
N PHE A 209 13.16 2.24 6.54
CA PHE A 209 14.05 2.93 5.59
C PHE A 209 13.71 4.42 5.47
N PHE A 210 12.42 4.78 5.43
CA PHE A 210 12.01 6.19 5.43
C PHE A 210 12.50 6.95 6.66
N ASN A 211 12.47 6.31 7.84
CA ASN A 211 12.98 6.91 9.07
C ASN A 211 14.50 7.09 9.04
N VAL A 212 15.25 6.13 8.48
CA VAL A 212 16.71 6.19 8.38
C VAL A 212 17.18 7.30 7.45
N VAL A 213 16.48 7.49 6.31
CA VAL A 213 16.82 8.54 5.34
C VAL A 213 16.15 9.87 5.65
N HIS A 214 15.34 9.94 6.72
CA HIS A 214 14.56 11.11 7.11
C HIS A 214 13.66 11.64 5.97
N ALA A 215 13.04 10.72 5.21
CA ALA A 215 12.21 11.06 4.07
C ALA A 215 11.01 11.92 4.49
N ARG A 216 10.83 13.04 3.81
CA ARG A 216 9.65 13.91 3.93
C ARG A 216 8.79 13.74 2.67
N PRO A 217 7.52 13.30 2.78
CA PRO A 217 6.71 12.91 1.62
C PRO A 217 6.66 13.95 0.50
N ALA A 218 6.45 15.23 0.83
CA ALA A 218 6.35 16.29 -0.18
C ALA A 218 7.67 16.54 -0.93
N GLU A 219 8.81 16.51 -0.21
CA GLU A 219 10.13 16.67 -0.81
C GLU A 219 10.50 15.46 -1.66
N LEU A 220 10.23 14.25 -1.14
CA LEU A 220 10.46 13.02 -1.87
C LEU A 220 9.61 12.96 -3.15
N ALA A 221 8.32 13.31 -3.07
CA ALA A 221 7.45 13.34 -4.24
C ALA A 221 7.94 14.33 -5.31
N THR A 222 8.36 15.54 -4.90
CA THR A 222 8.93 16.54 -5.81
C THR A 222 10.18 16.00 -6.50
N ASP A 223 11.06 15.34 -5.75
CA ASP A 223 12.29 14.76 -6.28
C ASP A 223 12.01 13.58 -7.24
N LEU A 224 11.05 12.70 -6.91
CA LEU A 224 10.63 11.60 -7.78
C LEU A 224 10.03 12.12 -9.09
N LEU A 225 9.18 13.15 -9.03
CA LEU A 225 8.60 13.80 -10.21
C LEU A 225 9.67 14.38 -11.14
N ALA A 226 10.71 14.96 -10.58
CA ALA A 226 11.80 15.58 -11.35
C ALA A 226 12.71 14.54 -12.03
N HIS A 227 12.95 13.39 -11.37
CA HIS A 227 14.02 12.50 -11.78
C HIS A 227 13.56 11.10 -12.23
N GLU A 228 12.44 10.58 -11.74
CA GLU A 228 12.03 9.20 -11.94
C GLU A 228 10.70 9.01 -12.68
N CYS A 229 9.85 10.03 -12.71
CA CYS A 229 8.51 9.97 -13.33
C CYS A 229 8.53 10.50 -14.79
N LYS A 230 9.42 9.98 -15.63
CA LYS A 230 9.59 10.50 -17.01
C LYS A 230 8.62 9.90 -18.02
N ASP A 231 8.19 8.66 -17.79
CA ASP A 231 7.35 7.90 -18.74
C ASP A 231 6.14 7.34 -18.01
N VAL A 232 5.09 8.16 -17.87
CA VAL A 232 3.81 7.71 -17.29
C VAL A 232 3.08 6.85 -18.32
N PRO A 233 2.70 5.61 -17.99
CA PRO A 233 1.84 4.81 -18.86
C PRO A 233 0.55 5.57 -19.19
N ALA A 234 0.27 5.77 -20.47
CA ALA A 234 -0.90 6.54 -20.93
C ALA A 234 -2.22 5.77 -20.72
N THR A 235 -2.14 4.45 -20.53
CA THR A 235 -3.30 3.56 -20.40
C THR A 235 -3.11 2.56 -19.28
N VAL A 236 -4.19 2.29 -18.56
CA VAL A 236 -4.30 1.20 -17.59
C VAL A 236 -5.34 0.24 -18.13
N ASP A 237 -4.95 -1.00 -18.41
CA ASP A 237 -5.88 -2.05 -18.85
C ASP A 237 -6.35 -2.90 -17.65
N GLY A 238 -7.38 -3.73 -17.87
CA GLY A 238 -7.97 -4.55 -16.82
C GLY A 238 -7.01 -5.60 -16.19
N ASN A 239 -5.86 -5.88 -16.83
CA ASN A 239 -4.84 -6.81 -16.33
C ASN A 239 -3.71 -6.06 -15.59
N ALA A 240 -3.74 -4.74 -15.58
CA ALA A 240 -2.69 -3.93 -14.98
C ALA A 240 -2.40 -4.28 -13.50
N PRO A 241 -3.40 -4.45 -12.59
CA PRO A 241 -3.13 -4.82 -11.21
C PRO A 241 -2.37 -6.14 -11.07
N GLN A 242 -2.67 -7.14 -11.91
CA GLN A 242 -1.97 -8.42 -11.90
C GLN A 242 -0.51 -8.25 -12.37
N ALA A 243 -0.27 -7.48 -13.42
CA ALA A 243 1.07 -7.19 -13.91
C ALA A 243 1.92 -6.43 -12.86
N TRP A 244 1.31 -5.48 -12.14
CA TRP A 244 1.97 -4.74 -11.06
C TRP A 244 2.34 -5.66 -9.89
N ALA A 245 1.45 -6.58 -9.51
CA ALA A 245 1.75 -7.57 -8.49
C ALA A 245 2.92 -8.49 -8.89
N GLN A 246 2.98 -8.90 -10.17
CA GLN A 246 4.09 -9.70 -10.70
C GLN A 246 5.42 -8.93 -10.67
N GLU A 247 5.43 -7.65 -11.05
CA GLU A 247 6.62 -6.81 -10.95
C GLU A 247 7.11 -6.68 -9.50
N SER A 248 6.19 -6.45 -8.56
CA SER A 248 6.49 -6.34 -7.13
C SER A 248 6.98 -7.66 -6.56
N PHE A 249 6.37 -8.79 -6.96
CA PHE A 249 6.85 -10.13 -6.64
C PHE A 249 8.30 -10.35 -7.13
N GLY A 250 8.61 -9.95 -8.37
CA GLY A 250 9.96 -10.04 -8.91
C GLY A 250 10.97 -9.25 -8.07
N VAL A 251 10.63 -8.06 -7.63
CA VAL A 251 11.47 -7.26 -6.73
C VAL A 251 11.67 -7.97 -5.38
N ALA A 252 10.62 -8.54 -4.80
CA ALA A 252 10.74 -9.31 -3.57
C ALA A 252 11.68 -10.51 -3.76
N LYS A 253 11.46 -11.31 -4.81
CA LYS A 253 12.20 -12.54 -5.10
C LYS A 253 13.66 -12.30 -5.45
N ASP A 254 13.95 -11.31 -6.28
CA ASP A 254 15.26 -11.11 -6.86
C ASP A 254 16.13 -10.11 -6.08
N PHE A 255 15.51 -9.28 -5.23
CA PHE A 255 16.23 -8.26 -4.47
C PHE A 255 16.01 -8.35 -2.97
N VAL A 256 14.76 -8.26 -2.47
CA VAL A 256 14.48 -8.09 -1.04
C VAL A 256 14.94 -9.29 -0.21
N TYR A 257 14.46 -10.49 -0.55
CA TYR A 257 14.83 -11.71 0.17
C TYR A 257 16.32 -12.07 0.02
N PRO A 258 16.94 -12.00 -1.17
CA PRO A 258 18.38 -12.19 -1.30
C PRO A 258 19.21 -11.20 -0.50
N GLN A 259 18.80 -9.93 -0.39
CA GLN A 259 19.51 -8.94 0.42
C GLN A 259 19.53 -9.34 1.90
N VAL A 260 18.36 -9.65 2.48
CA VAL A 260 18.27 -10.04 3.89
C VAL A 260 18.99 -11.35 4.20
N GLN A 261 19.01 -12.28 3.25
CA GLN A 261 19.79 -13.53 3.37
C GLN A 261 21.29 -13.26 3.41
N ARG A 262 21.81 -12.39 2.54
CA ARG A 262 23.24 -12.05 2.50
C ARG A 262 23.73 -11.36 3.76
N ASN A 263 22.93 -10.46 4.32
CA ASN A 263 23.31 -9.67 5.49
C ASN A 263 22.89 -10.30 6.84
N GLY A 264 22.24 -11.48 6.81
CA GLY A 264 21.78 -12.19 8.01
C GLY A 264 20.79 -11.36 8.85
N GLY A 265 20.01 -10.47 8.21
CA GLY A 265 19.09 -9.57 8.89
C GLY A 265 19.73 -8.35 9.53
N GLN A 266 21.03 -8.11 9.30
CA GLN A 266 21.73 -6.92 9.81
C GLN A 266 21.70 -5.81 8.75
N CYS A 267 20.76 -4.88 8.89
CA CYS A 267 20.61 -3.76 7.97
C CYS A 267 21.42 -2.54 8.44
N THR A 268 22.62 -2.41 7.92
CA THR A 268 23.49 -1.25 8.12
C THR A 268 23.01 -0.04 7.30
N ARG A 269 23.67 1.11 7.46
CA ARG A 269 23.41 2.27 6.60
C ARG A 269 23.68 1.97 5.13
N GLU A 270 24.73 1.22 4.82
CA GLU A 270 25.06 0.79 3.46
C GLU A 270 23.96 -0.07 2.85
N GLU A 271 23.38 -1.01 3.63
CA GLU A 271 22.24 -1.82 3.18
C GLU A 271 20.98 -0.98 2.88
N VAL A 272 20.76 0.09 3.65
CA VAL A 272 19.69 1.05 3.35
C VAL A 272 19.99 1.82 2.06
N ASP A 273 21.23 2.29 1.88
CA ASP A 273 21.64 3.04 0.68
C ASP A 273 21.55 2.18 -0.59
N ILE A 274 21.72 0.85 -0.46
CA ILE A 274 21.50 -0.12 -1.57
C ILE A 274 19.98 -0.33 -1.82
N ALA A 275 19.15 -0.40 -0.79
CA ALA A 275 17.72 -0.65 -0.92
C ALA A 275 16.94 0.60 -1.35
N TRP A 276 17.36 1.78 -0.93
CA TRP A 276 16.62 3.02 -1.10
C TRP A 276 16.31 3.37 -2.56
N PRO A 277 17.20 3.20 -3.55
CA PRO A 277 16.87 3.38 -4.96
C PRO A 277 15.74 2.47 -5.45
N VAL A 278 15.65 1.24 -4.93
CA VAL A 278 14.57 0.30 -5.27
C VAL A 278 13.25 0.77 -4.67
N VAL A 279 13.25 1.21 -3.40
CA VAL A 279 12.08 1.84 -2.75
C VAL A 279 11.59 3.03 -3.56
N ARG A 280 12.46 3.95 -3.92
CA ARG A 280 12.15 5.14 -4.74
C ARG A 280 11.48 4.77 -6.07
N LYS A 281 12.03 3.78 -6.77
CA LYS A 281 11.49 3.30 -8.05
C LYS A 281 10.07 2.74 -7.89
N GLN A 282 9.81 1.97 -6.82
CA GLN A 282 8.47 1.44 -6.54
C GLN A 282 7.48 2.55 -6.20
N LEU A 283 7.87 3.55 -5.41
CA LEU A 283 7.03 4.71 -5.10
C LEU A 283 6.70 5.55 -6.35
N ALA A 284 7.68 5.79 -7.22
CA ALA A 284 7.48 6.51 -8.48
C ALA A 284 6.50 5.75 -9.38
N ARG A 285 6.70 4.43 -9.57
CA ARG A 285 5.77 3.58 -10.34
C ARG A 285 4.35 3.63 -9.78
N ALA A 286 4.21 3.49 -8.45
CA ALA A 286 2.91 3.55 -7.79
C ALA A 286 2.22 4.89 -8.04
N GLY A 287 2.92 6.02 -7.86
CA GLY A 287 2.37 7.35 -8.08
C GLY A 287 1.97 7.60 -9.54
N MET A 288 2.82 7.21 -10.50
CA MET A 288 2.52 7.31 -11.93
C MET A 288 1.27 6.49 -12.30
N ARG A 289 1.18 5.26 -11.80
CA ARG A 289 0.06 4.36 -12.09
C ARG A 289 -1.22 4.79 -11.40
N LEU A 290 -1.14 5.32 -10.19
CA LEU A 290 -2.29 5.94 -9.52
C LEU A 290 -2.82 7.12 -10.35
N ALA A 291 -1.93 8.00 -10.83
CA ALA A 291 -2.34 9.08 -11.71
C ALA A 291 -3.00 8.58 -13.00
N ALA A 292 -2.44 7.54 -13.62
CA ALA A 292 -3.00 6.94 -14.83
C ALA A 292 -4.42 6.39 -14.60
N VAL A 293 -4.65 5.67 -13.49
CA VAL A 293 -5.98 5.18 -13.08
C VAL A 293 -6.96 6.34 -12.90
N LEU A 294 -6.59 7.35 -12.12
CA LEU A 294 -7.46 8.49 -11.83
C LEU A 294 -7.76 9.33 -13.08
N ASN A 295 -6.77 9.51 -13.96
CA ASN A 295 -6.95 10.20 -15.24
C ASN A 295 -7.84 9.41 -16.21
N ALA A 296 -7.77 8.08 -16.19
CA ALA A 296 -8.63 7.23 -17.01
C ALA A 296 -10.09 7.23 -16.50
N ALA A 297 -10.29 7.24 -15.19
CA ALA A 297 -11.60 7.29 -14.55
C ALA A 297 -12.36 8.61 -14.78
N ALA A 298 -11.67 9.67 -15.14
CA ALA A 298 -12.24 11.02 -15.34
C ALA A 298 -12.57 11.36 -16.80
N LYS A 299 -12.53 10.37 -17.71
CA LYS A 299 -12.81 10.56 -19.16
C LYS A 299 -14.30 10.61 -19.50
#